data_baafc5ff184461b495bf4beb80c77fe4
#
_entry.id   baafc5ff184461b495bf4beb80c77fe4
#
_cell.length_a   1.000
_cell.length_b   1.000
_cell.length_c   1.000
_cell.angle_alpha   90.00
_cell.angle_beta   90.00
_cell.angle_gamma   90.00
#
_symmetry.space_group_name_H-M   'P 1'
#
loop_
_entity.id
_entity.type
_entity.pdbx_description
1 polymer ?
#
loop_
_entity_poly.entity_id
_entity_poly.type
_entity_poly.pdbx_seq_one_letter_code
_entity_poly.pdbx_strand_id
1 'polypeptide(L)'
;SAYFLSKKHKVDLFEKEDHFGGHAHTIDINYDIHNKKKIPIDIGFIVFNNKTYPNLINFFNENKIEIEKSNMSFSVSVKGENIEYCGKGLKGIFVDKKNLFKFKFLKMVFEIIYFYNKCDKLKNLNDELTLDNYLKNNNLSQYFINYHILPMVSAIWSMPPYEAGQMPLKFFLKFFQNHGLFKIKN
;
A
#
# COMPACT_ATOMS: atom_id res chain seq x y z
N SER A 1 -3.57 22.55 6.38
CA SER A 1 -3.39 23.50 7.51
C SER A 1 -3.90 24.89 7.16
N ALA A 2 -3.50 25.50 6.02
CA ALA A 2 -3.87 26.86 5.64
C ALA A 2 -5.39 27.11 5.69
N TYR A 3 -6.19 26.20 5.12
CA TYR A 3 -7.65 26.28 5.14
C TYR A 3 -8.23 26.43 6.56
N PHE A 4 -7.79 25.62 7.51
CA PHE A 4 -8.30 25.69 8.88
C PHE A 4 -7.80 26.92 9.63
N LEU A 5 -6.54 27.31 9.38
CA LEU A 5 -5.97 28.51 10.01
C LEU A 5 -6.60 29.77 9.48
N SER A 6 -6.92 29.88 8.19
CA SER A 6 -7.51 31.05 7.56
C SER A 6 -8.90 31.42 8.12
N LYS A 7 -9.59 30.47 8.78
CA LYS A 7 -10.87 30.74 9.47
C LYS A 7 -10.71 31.70 10.66
N LYS A 8 -9.50 31.84 11.23
CA LYS A 8 -9.25 32.65 12.45
C LYS A 8 -8.01 33.53 12.34
N HIS A 9 -7.16 33.32 11.34
CA HIS A 9 -5.89 34.02 11.20
C HIS A 9 -5.68 34.47 9.76
N LYS A 10 -4.89 35.54 9.58
CA LYS A 10 -4.32 35.87 8.27
C LYS A 10 -3.22 34.84 7.97
N VAL A 11 -3.28 34.21 6.82
CA VAL A 11 -2.36 33.15 6.43
C VAL A 11 -1.70 33.51 5.12
N ASP A 12 -0.37 33.48 5.09
CA ASP A 12 0.43 33.62 3.90
C ASP A 12 0.93 32.21 3.54
N LEU A 13 0.64 31.74 2.31
CA LEU A 13 1.01 30.43 1.81
C LEU A 13 2.12 30.57 0.76
N PHE A 14 3.27 30.00 1.05
CA PHE A 14 4.44 29.96 0.15
C PHE A 14 4.53 28.60 -0.51
N GLU A 15 4.57 28.56 -1.83
CA GLU A 15 4.75 27.35 -2.63
C GLU A 15 5.94 27.55 -3.58
N LYS A 16 6.78 26.52 -3.70
CA LYS A 16 7.96 26.53 -4.59
C LYS A 16 7.60 26.05 -6.00
N GLU A 17 6.69 25.10 -6.07
CA GLU A 17 6.25 24.50 -7.31
C GLU A 17 5.19 25.36 -8.02
N ASP A 18 4.90 25.05 -9.27
CA ASP A 18 3.90 25.76 -10.07
C ASP A 18 2.44 25.41 -9.72
N HIS A 19 2.25 24.50 -8.75
CA HIS A 19 0.93 24.07 -8.30
C HIS A 19 0.88 23.92 -6.79
N PHE A 20 -0.30 24.15 -6.20
CA PHE A 20 -0.55 23.92 -4.79
C PHE A 20 -0.99 22.48 -4.52
N GLY A 21 -0.69 21.96 -3.32
CA GLY A 21 -1.20 20.67 -2.85
C GLY A 21 -0.14 19.60 -2.61
N GLY A 22 1.09 19.82 -3.07
CA GLY A 22 2.18 18.84 -2.90
C GLY A 22 1.82 17.49 -3.50
N HIS A 23 1.75 16.43 -2.68
CA HIS A 23 1.36 15.08 -3.12
C HIS A 23 -0.15 14.92 -3.44
N ALA A 24 -1.01 15.89 -3.10
CA ALA A 24 -2.39 15.94 -3.58
C ALA A 24 -2.40 16.64 -4.94
N HIS A 25 -2.07 15.89 -6.00
CA HIS A 25 -1.87 16.42 -7.34
C HIS A 25 -2.66 15.62 -8.38
N THR A 26 -3.49 16.34 -9.12
CA THR A 26 -4.30 15.79 -10.22
C THR A 26 -3.82 16.40 -11.53
N ILE A 27 -3.61 15.59 -12.54
CA ILE A 27 -3.25 16.01 -13.89
C ILE A 27 -4.33 15.64 -14.91
N ASP A 28 -4.56 16.52 -15.86
CA ASP A 28 -5.47 16.25 -16.97
C ASP A 28 -4.72 15.56 -18.13
N ILE A 29 -5.11 14.34 -18.46
CA ILE A 29 -4.56 13.62 -19.61
C ILE A 29 -5.55 13.67 -20.77
N ASN A 30 -5.05 14.01 -21.97
CA ASN A 30 -5.84 13.94 -23.18
C ASN A 30 -6.02 12.46 -23.59
N TYR A 31 -7.21 11.92 -23.33
CA TYR A 31 -7.55 10.54 -23.68
C TYR A 31 -7.89 10.39 -25.16
N ASP A 32 -8.55 11.38 -25.73
CA ASP A 32 -8.92 11.39 -27.14
C ASP A 32 -8.46 12.70 -27.76
N ILE A 33 -7.42 12.62 -28.61
CA ILE A 33 -6.80 13.78 -29.26
C ILE A 33 -7.80 14.44 -30.21
N HIS A 34 -8.68 13.68 -30.86
CA HIS A 34 -9.65 14.19 -31.83
C HIS A 34 -10.81 14.93 -31.15
N ASN A 35 -11.31 14.40 -30.04
CA ASN A 35 -12.46 14.97 -29.32
C ASN A 35 -12.06 15.91 -28.17
N LYS A 36 -10.77 16.15 -27.96
CA LYS A 36 -10.24 16.97 -26.83
C LYS A 36 -10.78 16.54 -25.47
N LYS A 37 -11.06 15.24 -25.30
CA LYS A 37 -11.60 14.70 -24.06
C LYS A 37 -10.44 14.54 -23.04
N LYS A 38 -10.53 15.29 -21.95
CA LYS A 38 -9.60 15.21 -20.84
C LYS A 38 -10.13 14.28 -19.77
N ILE A 39 -9.23 13.53 -19.14
CA ILE A 39 -9.49 12.71 -17.97
C ILE A 39 -8.58 13.19 -16.85
N PRO A 40 -9.12 13.63 -15.70
CA PRO A 40 -8.33 13.97 -14.53
C PRO A 40 -7.80 12.68 -13.90
N ILE A 41 -6.51 12.65 -13.59
CA ILE A 41 -5.84 11.52 -12.94
C ILE A 41 -5.06 12.01 -11.74
N ASP A 42 -5.37 11.44 -10.58
CA ASP A 42 -4.61 11.68 -9.36
C ASP A 42 -3.29 10.90 -9.40
N ILE A 43 -2.17 11.59 -9.24
CA ILE A 43 -0.83 11.02 -9.41
C ILE A 43 0.00 10.97 -8.12
N GLY A 44 -0.52 11.49 -7.04
CA GLY A 44 0.17 11.51 -5.75
C GLY A 44 -0.58 10.73 -4.68
N PHE A 45 -1.20 11.43 -3.76
CA PHE A 45 -2.04 10.82 -2.72
C PHE A 45 -3.41 10.44 -3.32
N ILE A 46 -3.62 9.17 -3.59
CA ILE A 46 -4.79 8.68 -4.35
C ILE A 46 -5.78 7.85 -3.54
N VAL A 47 -5.42 7.41 -2.34
CA VAL A 47 -6.29 6.54 -1.52
C VAL A 47 -6.21 6.86 -0.04
N PHE A 48 -7.33 6.70 0.63
CA PHE A 48 -7.46 6.83 2.08
C PHE A 48 -8.53 5.86 2.59
N ASN A 49 -8.67 5.73 3.90
CA ASN A 49 -9.73 4.92 4.51
C ASN A 49 -10.39 5.68 5.68
N ASN A 50 -11.63 5.32 5.97
CA ASN A 50 -12.44 6.01 6.96
C ASN A 50 -11.91 5.84 8.40
N LYS A 51 -11.13 4.80 8.65
CA LYS A 51 -10.65 4.49 10.00
C LYS A 51 -9.46 5.35 10.42
N THR A 52 -8.53 5.61 9.50
CA THR A 52 -7.25 6.25 9.82
C THR A 52 -7.15 7.70 9.38
N TYR A 53 -8.13 8.21 8.64
CA TYR A 53 -8.16 9.57 8.11
C TYR A 53 -9.41 10.37 8.51
N PRO A 54 -9.84 10.40 9.80
CA PRO A 54 -11.09 11.05 10.20
C PRO A 54 -11.08 12.57 9.89
N ASN A 55 -9.95 13.24 10.09
CA ASN A 55 -9.85 14.68 9.82
C ASN A 55 -9.92 15.00 8.32
N LEU A 56 -9.38 14.12 7.45
CA LEU A 56 -9.47 14.29 6.01
C LEU A 56 -10.92 14.13 5.53
N ILE A 57 -11.62 13.13 6.07
CA ILE A 57 -13.04 12.90 5.77
C ILE A 57 -13.89 14.08 6.20
N ASN A 58 -13.67 14.61 7.39
CA ASN A 58 -14.37 15.81 7.86
C ASN A 58 -14.10 17.00 6.93
N PHE A 59 -12.85 17.19 6.52
CA PHE A 59 -12.47 18.22 5.56
C PHE A 59 -13.20 18.06 4.21
N PHE A 60 -13.27 16.84 3.68
CA PHE A 60 -13.98 16.56 2.43
C PHE A 60 -15.48 16.82 2.56
N ASN A 61 -16.09 16.39 3.65
CA ASN A 61 -17.53 16.65 3.93
C ASN A 61 -17.83 18.14 4.04
N GLU A 62 -17.02 18.90 4.81
CA GLU A 62 -17.18 20.35 4.95
C GLU A 62 -17.09 21.09 3.61
N ASN A 63 -16.21 20.62 2.72
CA ASN A 63 -15.97 21.26 1.43
C ASN A 63 -16.74 20.60 0.28
N LYS A 64 -17.61 19.63 0.55
CA LYS A 64 -18.42 18.90 -0.44
C LYS A 64 -17.55 18.28 -1.54
N ILE A 65 -16.37 17.75 -1.17
CA ILE A 65 -15.47 17.06 -2.09
C ILE A 65 -16.01 15.65 -2.30
N GLU A 66 -16.23 15.28 -3.54
CA GLU A 66 -16.69 13.95 -3.92
C GLU A 66 -15.58 12.92 -3.73
N ILE A 67 -15.97 11.75 -3.21
CA ILE A 67 -15.06 10.62 -2.98
C ILE A 67 -15.63 9.37 -3.62
N GLU A 68 -14.78 8.54 -4.19
CA GLU A 68 -15.15 7.28 -4.80
C GLU A 68 -14.58 6.07 -4.05
N LYS A 69 -15.28 4.94 -4.13
CA LYS A 69 -14.78 3.68 -3.60
C LYS A 69 -13.71 3.14 -4.53
N SER A 70 -12.49 3.03 -4.04
CA SER A 70 -11.41 2.41 -4.78
C SER A 70 -11.28 0.92 -4.46
N ASN A 71 -10.79 0.16 -5.43
CA ASN A 71 -10.47 -1.25 -5.26
C ASN A 71 -8.96 -1.44 -5.37
N MET A 72 -8.27 -1.24 -4.26
CA MET A 72 -6.84 -1.48 -4.20
C MET A 72 -6.53 -2.96 -4.16
N SER A 73 -5.63 -3.40 -5.03
CA SER A 73 -5.06 -4.74 -5.02
C SER A 73 -3.55 -4.63 -5.19
N PHE A 74 -2.84 -5.56 -4.56
CA PHE A 74 -1.41 -5.74 -4.73
C PHE A 74 -1.18 -6.87 -5.74
N SER A 75 -0.30 -6.64 -6.69
CA SER A 75 0.13 -7.66 -7.65
C SER A 75 1.65 -7.67 -7.77
N VAL A 76 2.18 -8.84 -8.07
CA VAL A 76 3.61 -9.06 -8.27
C VAL A 76 3.81 -9.73 -9.62
N SER A 77 4.71 -9.15 -10.41
CA SER A 77 5.23 -9.75 -11.64
C SER A 77 6.76 -9.66 -11.59
N VAL A 78 7.44 -10.80 -11.66
CA VAL A 78 8.90 -10.87 -11.61
C VAL A 78 9.42 -11.37 -12.94
N LYS A 79 9.99 -10.43 -13.71
CA LYS A 79 10.56 -10.72 -15.01
C LYS A 79 11.72 -11.74 -14.87
N GLY A 80 11.69 -12.80 -15.66
CA GLY A 80 12.71 -13.85 -15.63
C GLY A 80 12.43 -15.02 -14.68
N GLU A 81 11.60 -14.85 -13.65
CA GLU A 81 11.28 -15.92 -12.69
C GLU A 81 9.93 -16.59 -12.95
N ASN A 82 9.19 -16.13 -13.94
CA ASN A 82 7.83 -16.60 -14.24
C ASN A 82 6.91 -16.60 -13.01
N ILE A 83 7.03 -15.55 -12.18
CA ILE A 83 6.19 -15.34 -11.01
C ILE A 83 5.22 -14.22 -11.33
N GLU A 84 3.94 -14.57 -11.33
CA GLU A 84 2.88 -13.60 -11.55
C GLU A 84 1.67 -13.96 -10.69
N TYR A 85 1.21 -13.03 -9.85
CA TYR A 85 0.03 -13.22 -9.01
C TYR A 85 -0.53 -11.89 -8.50
N CYS A 86 -1.77 -11.88 -8.04
CA CYS A 86 -2.35 -10.74 -7.33
C CYS A 86 -3.13 -11.18 -6.08
N GLY A 87 -3.30 -10.24 -5.14
CA GLY A 87 -3.96 -10.47 -3.86
C GLY A 87 -5.49 -10.56 -3.90
N LYS A 88 -6.10 -10.75 -5.07
CA LYS A 88 -7.57 -10.87 -5.21
C LYS A 88 -8.06 -12.31 -5.00
N GLY A 89 -7.78 -12.89 -3.83
CA GLY A 89 -8.19 -14.25 -3.47
C GLY A 89 -7.50 -15.34 -4.31
N LEU A 90 -8.00 -16.56 -4.24
CA LEU A 90 -7.39 -17.71 -4.91
C LEU A 90 -7.27 -17.55 -6.43
N LYS A 91 -8.25 -16.93 -7.08
CA LYS A 91 -8.20 -16.69 -8.54
C LYS A 91 -7.05 -15.76 -8.92
N GLY A 92 -6.75 -14.78 -8.09
CA GLY A 92 -5.63 -13.86 -8.29
C GLY A 92 -4.27 -14.51 -8.00
N ILE A 93 -4.19 -15.29 -6.91
CA ILE A 93 -2.96 -16.01 -6.54
C ILE A 93 -2.57 -17.00 -7.64
N PHE A 94 -3.53 -17.68 -8.24
CA PHE A 94 -3.30 -18.68 -9.29
C PHE A 94 -3.71 -18.19 -10.69
N VAL A 95 -3.52 -16.90 -10.98
CA VAL A 95 -3.74 -16.33 -12.32
C VAL A 95 -2.91 -17.06 -13.38
N ASP A 96 -1.65 -17.36 -13.09
CA ASP A 96 -0.88 -18.35 -13.82
C ASP A 96 -1.09 -19.74 -13.18
N LYS A 97 -1.85 -20.59 -13.88
CA LYS A 97 -2.13 -21.97 -13.43
C LYS A 97 -0.88 -22.83 -13.23
N LYS A 98 0.24 -22.49 -13.88
CA LYS A 98 1.52 -23.18 -13.69
C LYS A 98 2.03 -23.05 -12.24
N ASN A 99 1.63 -22.02 -11.54
CA ASN A 99 1.99 -21.80 -10.13
C ASN A 99 1.45 -22.90 -9.19
N LEU A 100 0.37 -23.60 -9.58
CA LEU A 100 -0.16 -24.77 -8.86
C LEU A 100 0.84 -25.93 -8.77
N PHE A 101 1.78 -26.01 -9.69
CA PHE A 101 2.79 -27.08 -9.76
C PHE A 101 4.16 -26.66 -9.24
N LYS A 102 4.31 -25.40 -8.77
CA LYS A 102 5.57 -24.88 -8.24
C LYS A 102 5.59 -24.98 -6.71
N PHE A 103 6.32 -25.97 -6.18
CA PHE A 103 6.41 -26.19 -4.73
C PHE A 103 6.83 -24.93 -3.95
N LYS A 104 7.82 -24.17 -4.43
CA LYS A 104 8.27 -22.92 -3.79
C LYS A 104 7.16 -21.88 -3.74
N PHE A 105 6.33 -21.78 -4.79
CA PHE A 105 5.20 -20.86 -4.84
C PHE A 105 4.10 -21.28 -3.85
N LEU A 106 3.74 -22.55 -3.81
CA LEU A 106 2.76 -23.06 -2.84
C LEU A 106 3.23 -22.84 -1.40
N LYS A 107 4.51 -23.12 -1.13
CA LYS A 107 5.10 -22.82 0.19
C LYS A 107 4.97 -21.33 0.53
N MET A 108 5.26 -20.44 -0.41
CA MET A 108 5.07 -18.99 -0.21
C MET A 108 3.60 -18.64 0.14
N VAL A 109 2.62 -19.24 -0.53
CA VAL A 109 1.20 -19.00 -0.22
C VAL A 109 0.87 -19.43 1.20
N PHE A 110 1.36 -20.58 1.66
CA PHE A 110 1.22 -21.01 3.06
C PHE A 110 1.90 -20.06 4.04
N GLU A 111 3.10 -19.59 3.70
CA GLU A 111 3.84 -18.63 4.53
C GLU A 111 3.13 -17.26 4.61
N ILE A 112 2.46 -16.80 3.55
CA ILE A 112 1.60 -15.61 3.57
C ILE A 112 0.48 -15.78 4.61
N ILE A 113 -0.25 -16.89 4.54
CA ILE A 113 -1.36 -17.17 5.46
C ILE A 113 -0.85 -17.28 6.90
N TYR A 114 0.23 -18.03 7.12
CA TYR A 114 0.85 -18.19 8.44
C TYR A 114 1.30 -16.86 9.02
N PHE A 115 2.06 -16.08 8.24
CA PHE A 115 2.62 -14.80 8.66
C PHE A 115 1.51 -13.80 9.02
N TYR A 116 0.49 -13.66 8.17
CA TYR A 116 -0.61 -12.73 8.42
C TYR A 116 -1.41 -13.10 9.65
N ASN A 117 -1.75 -14.38 9.83
CA ASN A 117 -2.47 -14.85 11.02
C ASN A 117 -1.66 -14.67 12.30
N LYS A 118 -0.34 -14.85 12.23
CA LYS A 118 0.56 -14.66 13.37
C LYS A 118 0.72 -13.18 13.70
N CYS A 119 0.98 -12.35 12.70
CA CYS A 119 1.20 -10.92 12.85
C CYS A 119 -0.04 -10.17 13.35
N ASP A 120 -1.25 -10.57 12.95
CA ASP A 120 -2.50 -9.95 13.43
C ASP A 120 -2.69 -10.09 14.96
N LYS A 121 -2.09 -11.12 15.54
CA LYS A 121 -2.17 -11.43 16.99
C LYS A 121 -1.01 -10.88 17.82
N LEU A 122 0.04 -10.35 17.18
CA LEU A 122 1.21 -9.87 17.91
C LEU A 122 0.91 -8.60 18.69
N LYS A 123 1.27 -8.66 20.00
CA LYS A 123 1.19 -7.53 20.94
C LYS A 123 2.52 -7.40 21.66
N ASN A 124 2.81 -6.23 22.20
CA ASN A 124 3.99 -5.98 23.07
C ASN A 124 5.34 -6.32 22.40
N LEU A 125 5.58 -5.74 21.25
CA LEU A 125 6.83 -5.92 20.51
C LEU A 125 7.93 -5.02 21.04
N ASN A 126 9.18 -5.53 21.01
CA ASN A 126 10.36 -4.71 21.17
C ASN A 126 10.46 -3.69 20.01
N ASP A 127 10.71 -2.43 20.34
CA ASP A 127 10.79 -1.33 19.39
C ASP A 127 12.00 -1.45 18.44
N GLU A 128 13.05 -2.16 18.85
CA GLU A 128 14.27 -2.38 18.07
C GLU A 128 14.17 -3.53 17.07
N LEU A 129 13.11 -4.36 17.15
CA LEU A 129 12.97 -5.50 16.27
C LEU A 129 12.60 -5.07 14.85
N THR A 130 13.48 -5.35 13.90
CA THR A 130 13.24 -5.09 12.48
C THR A 130 12.40 -6.19 11.83
N LEU A 131 11.77 -5.84 10.69
CA LEU A 131 11.04 -6.81 9.88
C LEU A 131 11.93 -7.98 9.45
N ASP A 132 13.13 -7.70 8.99
CA ASP A 132 14.13 -8.69 8.55
C ASP A 132 14.50 -9.68 9.66
N ASN A 133 14.80 -9.17 10.86
CA ASN A 133 15.12 -10.02 12.01
C ASN A 133 13.93 -10.91 12.40
N TYR A 134 12.72 -10.36 12.36
CA TYR A 134 11.53 -11.16 12.63
C TYR A 134 11.32 -12.26 11.60
N LEU A 135 11.47 -11.96 10.31
CA LEU A 135 11.32 -12.93 9.22
C LEU A 135 12.34 -14.07 9.34
N LYS A 136 13.61 -13.74 9.62
CA LYS A 136 14.71 -14.71 9.82
C LYS A 136 14.46 -15.58 11.05
N ASN A 137 14.11 -14.98 12.19
CA ASN A 137 13.86 -15.70 13.44
C ASN A 137 12.66 -16.66 13.37
N ASN A 138 11.73 -16.44 12.41
CA ASN A 138 10.60 -17.31 12.16
C ASN A 138 10.84 -18.31 11.02
N ASN A 139 12.08 -18.43 10.51
CA ASN A 139 12.48 -19.36 9.45
C ASN A 139 11.61 -19.25 8.18
N LEU A 140 11.15 -18.03 7.85
CA LEU A 140 10.38 -17.81 6.64
C LEU A 140 11.29 -17.88 5.42
N SER A 141 10.78 -18.46 4.33
CA SER A 141 11.61 -18.72 3.15
C SER A 141 12.03 -17.42 2.46
N GLN A 142 13.25 -17.45 1.88
CA GLN A 142 13.74 -16.32 1.08
C GLN A 142 12.82 -16.04 -0.12
N TYR A 143 12.11 -17.05 -0.62
CA TYR A 143 11.14 -16.92 -1.69
C TYR A 143 9.94 -16.06 -1.26
N PHE A 144 9.40 -16.30 -0.06
CA PHE A 144 8.35 -15.47 0.53
C PHE A 144 8.82 -14.04 0.79
N ILE A 145 10.03 -13.89 1.32
CA ILE A 145 10.61 -12.57 1.61
C ILE A 145 10.77 -11.76 0.32
N ASN A 146 11.43 -12.34 -0.69
CA ASN A 146 11.78 -11.62 -1.91
C ASN A 146 10.60 -11.38 -2.85
N TYR A 147 9.62 -12.28 -2.87
CA TYR A 147 8.53 -12.22 -3.85
C TYR A 147 7.17 -11.86 -3.27
N HIS A 148 7.10 -11.60 -1.96
CA HIS A 148 5.87 -11.12 -1.34
C HIS A 148 6.11 -9.93 -0.40
N ILE A 149 6.85 -10.12 0.70
CA ILE A 149 6.95 -9.09 1.74
C ILE A 149 7.72 -7.87 1.25
N LEU A 150 8.93 -8.02 0.77
CA LEU A 150 9.74 -6.89 0.35
C LEU A 150 9.12 -6.09 -0.80
N PRO A 151 8.59 -6.71 -1.88
CA PRO A 151 7.89 -5.97 -2.93
C PRO A 151 6.67 -5.20 -2.42
N MET A 152 5.90 -5.79 -1.49
CA MET A 152 4.73 -5.12 -0.93
C MET A 152 5.10 -3.93 -0.06
N VAL A 153 6.08 -4.08 0.83
CA VAL A 153 6.58 -2.99 1.66
C VAL A 153 7.17 -1.88 0.78
N SER A 154 7.97 -2.24 -0.21
CA SER A 154 8.56 -1.29 -1.16
C SER A 154 7.50 -0.50 -1.92
N ALA A 155 6.44 -1.15 -2.38
CA ALA A 155 5.34 -0.48 -3.09
C ALA A 155 4.54 0.47 -2.19
N ILE A 156 4.32 0.10 -0.92
CA ILE A 156 3.56 0.93 0.03
C ILE A 156 4.33 2.20 0.43
N TRP A 157 5.63 2.07 0.67
CA TRP A 157 6.45 3.18 1.19
C TRP A 157 7.41 3.78 0.15
N SER A 158 7.31 3.37 -1.12
CA SER A 158 8.17 3.86 -2.22
C SER A 158 9.66 3.80 -1.89
N MET A 159 10.09 2.69 -1.23
CA MET A 159 11.46 2.48 -0.80
C MET A 159 12.10 1.27 -1.48
N PRO A 160 13.43 1.22 -1.62
CA PRO A 160 14.12 0.06 -2.15
C PRO A 160 13.91 -1.19 -1.27
N PRO A 161 13.88 -2.41 -1.84
CA PRO A 161 13.68 -3.64 -1.08
C PRO A 161 14.70 -3.88 0.04
N TYR A 162 15.94 -3.44 -0.13
CA TYR A 162 16.98 -3.60 0.91
C TYR A 162 16.73 -2.73 2.15
N GLU A 163 16.07 -1.58 1.98
CA GLU A 163 15.67 -0.72 3.10
C GLU A 163 14.39 -1.23 3.77
N ALA A 164 13.49 -1.83 3.00
CA ALA A 164 12.23 -2.33 3.48
C ALA A 164 12.36 -3.32 4.64
N GLY A 165 13.39 -4.18 4.60
CA GLY A 165 13.68 -5.14 5.65
C GLY A 165 14.12 -4.50 6.98
N GLN A 166 14.73 -3.32 6.94
CA GLN A 166 15.21 -2.60 8.12
C GLN A 166 14.10 -1.84 8.86
N MET A 167 12.90 -1.81 8.31
CA MET A 167 11.75 -1.16 8.93
C MET A 167 11.45 -1.76 10.32
N PRO A 168 11.18 -0.93 11.35
CA PRO A 168 10.72 -1.44 12.64
C PRO A 168 9.46 -2.28 12.50
N LEU A 169 9.48 -3.51 12.99
CA LEU A 169 8.35 -4.44 12.88
C LEU A 169 7.06 -3.86 13.46
N LYS A 170 7.15 -3.14 14.57
CA LYS A 170 6.00 -2.49 15.21
C LYS A 170 5.30 -1.50 14.29
N PHE A 171 6.07 -0.71 13.52
CA PHE A 171 5.53 0.23 12.55
C PHE A 171 4.81 -0.50 11.40
N PHE A 172 5.46 -1.52 10.83
CA PHE A 172 4.88 -2.39 9.81
C PHE A 172 3.54 -2.98 10.27
N LEU A 173 3.52 -3.62 11.45
CA LEU A 173 2.31 -4.27 11.97
C LEU A 173 1.18 -3.29 12.22
N LYS A 174 1.48 -2.13 12.83
CA LYS A 174 0.48 -1.10 13.11
C LYS A 174 -0.17 -0.58 11.81
N PHE A 175 0.62 -0.39 10.78
CA PHE A 175 0.11 0.01 9.48
C PHE A 175 -0.80 -1.06 8.87
N PHE A 176 -0.34 -2.32 8.82
CA PHE A 176 -1.11 -3.42 8.25
C PHE A 176 -2.42 -3.68 9.00
N GLN A 177 -2.40 -3.62 10.33
CA GLN A 177 -3.61 -3.75 11.16
C GLN A 177 -4.60 -2.60 10.91
N ASN A 178 -4.11 -1.38 10.85
CA ASN A 178 -4.95 -0.20 10.62
C ASN A 178 -5.62 -0.21 9.24
N HIS A 179 -4.94 -0.73 8.24
CA HIS A 179 -5.45 -0.83 6.87
C HIS A 179 -6.16 -2.15 6.58
N GLY A 180 -6.24 -3.07 7.57
CA GLY A 180 -6.89 -4.35 7.42
C GLY A 180 -6.22 -5.29 6.41
N LEU A 181 -4.90 -5.12 6.19
CA LEU A 181 -4.13 -5.86 5.19
C LEU A 181 -3.83 -7.31 5.61
N PHE A 182 -3.94 -7.64 6.89
CA PHE A 182 -3.83 -9.02 7.36
C PHE A 182 -5.08 -9.87 7.12
N LYS A 183 -6.21 -9.24 6.80
CA LYS A 183 -7.44 -9.95 6.53
C LYS A 183 -7.43 -10.48 5.10
N ILE A 184 -7.30 -11.79 4.97
CA ILE A 184 -7.52 -12.47 3.68
C ILE A 184 -9.02 -12.37 3.41
N LYS A 185 -9.43 -11.46 2.53
CA LYS A 185 -10.83 -11.36 2.11
C LYS A 185 -11.14 -12.56 1.20
N ASN A 186 -12.14 -13.31 1.58
CA ASN A 186 -12.78 -14.31 0.71
C ASN A 186 -13.53 -13.62 -0.45
#